data_8896f1362ba7704c40d7b3be2353c637
#
_entry.id   8896f1362ba7704c40d7b3be2353c637
#
_cell.length_a   1.000
_cell.length_b   1.000
_cell.length_c   1.000
_cell.angle_alpha   90.00
_cell.angle_beta   90.00
_cell.angle_gamma   90.00
#
_symmetry.space_group_name_H-M   'P 1'
#
loop_
_entity.id
_entity.type
_entity.pdbx_description
1 polymer ?
#
loop_
_entity_poly.entity_id
_entity_poly.type
_entity_poly.pdbx_seq_one_letter_code
_entity_poly.pdbx_strand_id
1 'polypeptide(L)'
;VCITEGIPVLDMARVKHYLEGSKTRLIGPNCPGLISPGLCKVGILPGYIHKKGHVGVISRSGTLTYEAVKQLTSRGIGQSTALGIGGDPIRGTGFVDALRLFEEDPDTYAVVMIGEIGGDGEEEAAEYIKTRMTKPVAAFISGQTAPKGKRMGHAGAIISGGKGTAAGKIAALEEAGVLVAPTPDRIGEMLEAAICRAGIFDACREEI
;
A
#
# COMPACT_ATOMS: atom_id res chain seq x y z
N VAL A 1 0.61 -2.34 -16.32
CA VAL A 1 -0.49 -2.09 -15.38
C VAL A 1 -1.74 -2.79 -15.85
N CYS A 2 -2.35 -3.63 -15.02
CA CYS A 2 -3.61 -4.33 -15.29
C CYS A 2 -4.68 -3.84 -14.31
N ILE A 3 -5.62 -3.01 -14.78
CA ILE A 3 -6.71 -2.48 -13.95
C ILE A 3 -7.92 -3.43 -13.92
N THR A 4 -7.96 -4.42 -14.80
CA THR A 4 -9.08 -5.36 -14.95
C THR A 4 -9.33 -6.16 -13.69
N GLU A 5 -10.58 -6.21 -13.26
CA GLU A 5 -11.09 -7.11 -12.21
C GLU A 5 -11.67 -8.38 -12.83
N GLY A 6 -11.67 -9.48 -12.08
CA GLY A 6 -12.32 -10.73 -12.48
C GLY A 6 -11.47 -11.64 -13.36
N ILE A 7 -10.17 -11.43 -13.45
CA ILE A 7 -9.28 -12.37 -14.12
C ILE A 7 -9.24 -13.68 -13.30
N PRO A 8 -9.48 -14.85 -13.94
CA PRO A 8 -9.42 -16.13 -13.23
C PRO A 8 -8.07 -16.36 -12.56
N VAL A 9 -8.09 -16.89 -11.33
CA VAL A 9 -6.88 -17.13 -10.52
C VAL A 9 -5.85 -18.00 -11.26
N LEU A 10 -6.30 -19.04 -11.99
CA LEU A 10 -5.41 -19.91 -12.76
C LEU A 10 -4.75 -19.16 -13.94
N ASP A 11 -5.43 -18.23 -14.56
CA ASP A 11 -4.87 -17.45 -15.66
C ASP A 11 -3.84 -16.46 -15.10
N MET A 12 -4.08 -15.85 -13.94
CA MET A 12 -3.08 -15.03 -13.26
C MET A 12 -1.85 -15.84 -12.82
N ALA A 13 -2.02 -17.10 -12.39
CA ALA A 13 -0.90 -17.97 -12.10
C ALA A 13 -0.04 -18.22 -13.35
N ARG A 14 -0.68 -18.48 -14.50
CA ARG A 14 0.01 -18.63 -15.80
C ARG A 14 0.75 -17.35 -16.22
N VAL A 15 0.10 -16.19 -16.05
CA VAL A 15 0.73 -14.88 -16.33
C VAL A 15 1.97 -14.66 -15.46
N LYS A 16 1.88 -14.93 -14.14
CA LYS A 16 3.04 -14.84 -13.24
C LYS A 16 4.17 -15.75 -13.69
N HIS A 17 3.86 -17.01 -13.98
CA HIS A 17 4.86 -17.96 -14.47
C HIS A 17 5.50 -17.50 -15.80
N TYR A 18 4.71 -16.98 -16.74
CA TYR A 18 5.22 -16.44 -18.01
C TYR A 18 6.17 -15.24 -17.80
N LEU A 19 5.95 -14.45 -16.76
CA LEU A 19 6.76 -13.29 -16.45
C LEU A 19 8.02 -13.61 -15.62
N GLU A 20 8.17 -14.84 -15.13
CA GLU A 20 9.37 -15.26 -14.40
C GLU A 20 10.62 -15.08 -15.28
N GLY A 21 11.65 -14.45 -14.71
CA GLY A 21 12.89 -14.11 -15.43
C GLY A 21 12.77 -12.95 -16.42
N SER A 22 11.56 -12.39 -16.62
CA SER A 22 11.35 -11.19 -17.43
C SER A 22 11.77 -9.93 -16.67
N LYS A 23 12.15 -8.88 -17.42
CA LYS A 23 12.33 -7.53 -16.88
C LYS A 23 11.01 -6.79 -16.68
N THR A 24 9.88 -7.36 -17.12
CA THR A 24 8.55 -6.75 -17.00
C THR A 24 8.04 -6.88 -15.58
N ARG A 25 7.64 -5.77 -14.98
CA ARG A 25 6.93 -5.72 -13.71
C ARG A 25 5.43 -5.57 -13.96
N LEU A 26 4.63 -6.49 -13.45
CA LEU A 26 3.18 -6.42 -13.51
C LEU A 26 2.63 -5.74 -12.24
N ILE A 27 1.81 -4.69 -12.42
CA ILE A 27 1.05 -4.02 -11.37
C ILE A 27 -0.42 -4.38 -11.53
N GLY A 28 -1.05 -4.86 -10.48
CA GLY A 28 -2.39 -5.45 -10.49
C GLY A 28 -2.35 -6.98 -10.66
N PRO A 29 -3.45 -7.62 -11.06
CA PRO A 29 -4.71 -7.04 -11.57
C PRO A 29 -5.57 -6.35 -10.51
N ASN A 30 -6.77 -5.88 -10.92
CA ASN A 30 -7.74 -5.22 -10.05
C ASN A 30 -7.12 -4.07 -9.24
N CYS A 31 -6.45 -3.15 -9.95
CA CYS A 31 -5.73 -2.04 -9.33
C CYS A 31 -6.03 -0.71 -10.04
N PRO A 32 -5.88 0.42 -9.36
CA PRO A 32 -6.04 1.73 -9.98
C PRO A 32 -4.81 2.18 -10.78
N GLY A 33 -3.71 1.43 -10.74
CA GLY A 33 -2.45 1.78 -11.36
C GLY A 33 -1.51 2.56 -10.44
N LEU A 34 -0.71 3.44 -11.02
CA LEU A 34 0.26 4.26 -10.29
C LEU A 34 0.27 5.70 -10.79
N ILE A 35 0.74 6.59 -9.92
CA ILE A 35 1.05 7.98 -10.26
C ILE A 35 2.26 8.45 -9.47
N SER A 36 3.24 9.04 -10.18
CA SER A 36 4.33 9.84 -9.61
C SER A 36 4.04 11.29 -9.98
N PRO A 37 3.55 12.12 -9.04
CA PRO A 37 3.05 13.46 -9.36
C PRO A 37 4.11 14.33 -10.03
N GLY A 38 3.73 15.00 -11.12
CA GLY A 38 4.65 15.81 -11.94
C GLY A 38 5.53 15.02 -12.90
N LEU A 39 5.54 13.67 -12.84
CA LEU A 39 6.37 12.81 -13.69
C LEU A 39 5.54 11.92 -14.63
N CYS A 40 4.72 11.04 -14.07
CA CYS A 40 3.91 10.12 -14.89
C CYS A 40 2.68 9.63 -14.15
N LYS A 41 1.71 9.15 -14.95
CA LYS A 41 0.51 8.44 -14.49
C LYS A 41 0.20 7.30 -15.44
N VAL A 42 -0.01 6.10 -14.89
CA VAL A 42 -0.49 4.93 -15.64
C VAL A 42 -1.66 4.31 -14.88
N GLY A 43 -2.85 4.37 -15.47
CA GLY A 43 -4.09 3.90 -14.83
C GLY A 43 -5.08 5.03 -14.56
N ILE A 44 -5.94 4.84 -13.55
CA ILE A 44 -7.13 5.66 -13.29
C ILE A 44 -7.06 6.52 -12.01
N LEU A 45 -5.91 6.56 -11.33
CA LEU A 45 -5.72 7.41 -10.14
C LEU A 45 -6.05 8.87 -10.47
N PRO A 46 -6.86 9.60 -9.65
CA PRO A 46 -7.24 10.98 -9.90
C PRO A 46 -6.07 11.93 -9.65
N GLY A 47 -5.48 12.49 -10.72
CA GLY A 47 -4.28 13.34 -10.61
C GLY A 47 -4.45 14.57 -9.73
N TYR A 48 -5.66 15.16 -9.70
CA TYR A 48 -5.95 16.43 -9.02
C TYR A 48 -5.86 16.37 -7.47
N ILE A 49 -5.87 15.17 -6.86
CA ILE A 49 -5.70 15.03 -5.41
C ILE A 49 -4.25 14.82 -5.00
N HIS A 50 -3.37 14.55 -5.98
CA HIS A 50 -1.96 14.28 -5.74
C HIS A 50 -1.13 15.56 -5.83
N LYS A 51 -0.12 15.66 -4.99
CA LYS A 51 0.94 16.67 -5.08
C LYS A 51 2.30 15.99 -5.10
N LYS A 52 3.27 16.58 -5.78
CA LYS A 52 4.65 16.12 -5.73
C LYS A 52 5.19 16.26 -4.31
N GLY A 53 5.94 15.30 -3.84
CA GLY A 53 6.58 15.29 -2.52
C GLY A 53 7.31 13.97 -2.28
N HIS A 54 7.43 13.56 -1.02
CA HIS A 54 8.38 12.54 -0.59
C HIS A 54 7.74 11.32 0.10
N VAL A 55 6.42 11.14 -0.01
CA VAL A 55 5.75 9.99 0.62
C VAL A 55 5.30 8.98 -0.42
N GLY A 56 5.79 7.75 -0.28
CA GLY A 56 5.29 6.59 -1.01
C GLY A 56 3.93 6.13 -0.46
N VAL A 57 3.00 5.76 -1.34
CA VAL A 57 1.71 5.18 -0.95
C VAL A 57 1.53 3.84 -1.64
N ILE A 58 1.31 2.77 -0.87
CA ILE A 58 1.02 1.42 -1.39
C ILE A 58 -0.33 0.97 -0.87
N SER A 59 -1.21 0.51 -1.75
CA SER A 59 -2.54 0.10 -1.34
C SER A 59 -3.10 -1.08 -2.15
N ARG A 60 -3.82 -1.97 -1.46
CA ARG A 60 -4.69 -2.97 -2.11
C ARG A 60 -6.00 -2.36 -2.61
N SER A 61 -6.44 -1.25 -2.00
CA SER A 61 -7.71 -0.59 -2.27
C SER A 61 -7.53 0.70 -3.05
N GLY A 62 -8.20 0.84 -4.20
CA GLY A 62 -8.24 2.09 -4.96
C GLY A 62 -8.85 3.23 -4.14
N THR A 63 -10.01 3.02 -3.54
CA THR A 63 -10.75 4.04 -2.78
C THR A 63 -9.96 4.53 -1.56
N LEU A 64 -9.35 3.63 -0.80
CA LEU A 64 -8.54 4.02 0.36
C LEU A 64 -7.22 4.70 -0.05
N THR A 65 -6.69 4.40 -1.25
CA THR A 65 -5.57 5.17 -1.82
C THR A 65 -5.96 6.64 -1.97
N TYR A 66 -7.15 6.92 -2.52
CA TYR A 66 -7.63 8.30 -2.71
C TYR A 66 -7.82 9.02 -1.38
N GLU A 67 -8.38 8.32 -0.39
CA GLU A 67 -8.58 8.87 0.95
C GLU A 67 -7.24 9.24 1.61
N ALA A 68 -6.30 8.31 1.63
CA ALA A 68 -4.98 8.55 2.20
C ALA A 68 -4.25 9.71 1.51
N VAL A 69 -4.19 9.70 0.18
CA VAL A 69 -3.54 10.75 -0.60
C VAL A 69 -4.16 12.12 -0.32
N LYS A 70 -5.50 12.20 -0.27
CA LYS A 70 -6.19 13.46 0.05
C LYS A 70 -5.84 13.96 1.45
N GLN A 71 -5.80 13.08 2.45
CA GLN A 71 -5.40 13.44 3.81
C GLN A 71 -3.98 13.99 3.87
N LEU A 72 -3.03 13.32 3.18
CA LEU A 72 -1.63 13.76 3.10
C LEU A 72 -1.53 15.13 2.42
N THR A 73 -2.12 15.27 1.25
CA THR A 73 -2.08 16.51 0.46
C THR A 73 -2.70 17.68 1.23
N SER A 74 -3.80 17.44 1.98
CA SER A 74 -4.43 18.46 2.82
C SER A 74 -3.56 18.90 4.00
N ARG A 75 -2.57 18.10 4.39
CA ARG A 75 -1.56 18.40 5.43
C ARG A 75 -0.28 19.00 4.85
N GLY A 76 -0.23 19.27 3.54
CA GLY A 76 0.98 19.76 2.87
C GLY A 76 2.03 18.65 2.67
N ILE A 77 1.64 17.38 2.75
CA ILE A 77 2.52 16.23 2.56
C ILE A 77 2.25 15.65 1.16
N GLY A 78 3.21 15.84 0.25
CA GLY A 78 3.12 15.36 -1.12
C GLY A 78 3.61 13.91 -1.29
N GLN A 79 3.35 13.33 -2.47
CA GLN A 79 3.71 11.94 -2.78
C GLN A 79 4.87 11.87 -3.76
N SER A 80 5.83 10.96 -3.50
CA SER A 80 6.81 10.54 -4.50
C SER A 80 6.13 9.66 -5.55
N THR A 81 5.42 8.63 -5.09
CA THR A 81 4.60 7.76 -5.93
C THR A 81 3.44 7.17 -5.14
N ALA A 82 2.25 7.16 -5.71
CA ALA A 82 1.12 6.38 -5.20
C ALA A 82 0.90 5.18 -6.11
N LEU A 83 0.87 3.98 -5.50
CA LEU A 83 0.80 2.69 -6.17
C LEU A 83 -0.36 1.84 -5.64
N GLY A 84 -1.31 1.51 -6.49
CA GLY A 84 -2.29 0.48 -6.21
C GLY A 84 -1.81 -0.89 -6.67
N ILE A 85 -1.67 -1.84 -5.76
CA ILE A 85 -1.22 -3.20 -6.08
C ILE A 85 -2.35 -4.18 -6.38
N GLY A 86 -3.60 -3.78 -6.07
CA GLY A 86 -4.80 -4.56 -6.34
C GLY A 86 -5.23 -5.49 -5.22
N GLY A 87 -6.51 -5.88 -5.27
CA GLY A 87 -7.19 -6.71 -4.26
C GLY A 87 -7.31 -8.19 -4.61
N ASP A 88 -6.73 -8.64 -5.71
CA ASP A 88 -6.81 -10.04 -6.14
C ASP A 88 -5.84 -10.95 -5.36
N PRO A 89 -6.14 -12.26 -5.23
CA PRO A 89 -5.28 -13.20 -4.51
C PRO A 89 -3.88 -13.35 -5.12
N ILE A 90 -3.80 -13.36 -6.45
CA ILE A 90 -2.54 -13.43 -7.20
C ILE A 90 -2.27 -12.07 -7.85
N ARG A 91 -1.24 -11.41 -7.38
CA ARG A 91 -0.79 -10.09 -7.87
C ARG A 91 0.59 -10.19 -8.51
N GLY A 92 0.85 -9.31 -9.46
CA GLY A 92 2.17 -9.18 -10.08
C GLY A 92 3.20 -8.57 -9.13
N THR A 93 2.84 -7.47 -8.46
CA THR A 93 3.67 -6.75 -7.48
C THR A 93 3.00 -6.83 -6.12
N GLY A 94 3.73 -7.27 -5.09
CA GLY A 94 3.28 -7.34 -3.70
C GLY A 94 3.76 -6.16 -2.86
N PHE A 95 3.43 -6.19 -1.56
CA PHE A 95 3.88 -5.17 -0.61
C PHE A 95 5.41 -5.14 -0.49
N VAL A 96 6.06 -6.29 -0.32
CA VAL A 96 7.52 -6.38 -0.17
C VAL A 96 8.23 -5.83 -1.40
N ASP A 97 7.73 -6.12 -2.61
CA ASP A 97 8.31 -5.59 -3.85
C ASP A 97 8.26 -4.06 -3.90
N ALA A 98 7.10 -3.50 -3.53
CA ALA A 98 6.88 -2.06 -3.54
C ALA A 98 7.66 -1.35 -2.42
N LEU A 99 7.68 -1.92 -1.21
CA LEU A 99 8.46 -1.40 -0.08
C LEU A 99 9.95 -1.35 -0.40
N ARG A 100 10.48 -2.39 -1.04
CA ARG A 100 11.88 -2.40 -1.49
C ARG A 100 12.18 -1.25 -2.46
N LEU A 101 11.31 -1.03 -3.43
CA LEU A 101 11.47 0.09 -4.37
C LEU A 101 11.43 1.45 -3.66
N PHE A 102 10.54 1.64 -2.69
CA PHE A 102 10.48 2.87 -1.91
C PHE A 102 11.68 3.03 -0.97
N GLU A 103 12.21 1.95 -0.41
CA GLU A 103 13.44 2.02 0.40
C GLU A 103 14.65 2.43 -0.44
N GLU A 104 14.75 1.92 -1.67
CA GLU A 104 15.83 2.23 -2.61
C GLU A 104 15.68 3.61 -3.28
N ASP A 105 14.47 4.18 -3.30
CA ASP A 105 14.20 5.47 -3.93
C ASP A 105 14.68 6.65 -3.07
N PRO A 106 15.66 7.46 -3.55
CA PRO A 106 16.17 8.61 -2.79
C PRO A 106 15.15 9.72 -2.59
N ASP A 107 14.10 9.78 -3.42
CA ASP A 107 13.07 10.80 -3.34
C ASP A 107 11.90 10.39 -2.42
N THR A 108 11.89 9.16 -1.92
CA THR A 108 10.90 8.68 -0.95
C THR A 108 11.48 8.69 0.46
N TYR A 109 10.86 9.40 1.41
CA TYR A 109 11.33 9.53 2.79
C TYR A 109 10.48 8.76 3.80
N ALA A 110 9.22 8.50 3.48
CA ALA A 110 8.29 7.77 4.33
C ALA A 110 7.27 7.01 3.46
N VAL A 111 6.58 6.01 4.03
CA VAL A 111 5.61 5.21 3.29
C VAL A 111 4.29 5.07 4.06
N VAL A 112 3.17 5.18 3.33
CA VAL A 112 1.85 4.74 3.78
C VAL A 112 1.52 3.40 3.14
N MET A 113 1.17 2.42 3.97
CA MET A 113 0.77 1.08 3.55
C MET A 113 -0.69 0.81 3.90
N ILE A 114 -1.52 0.45 2.92
CA ILE A 114 -2.94 0.16 3.12
C ILE A 114 -3.20 -1.28 2.72
N GLY A 115 -3.45 -2.10 3.72
CA GLY A 115 -3.79 -3.51 3.59
C GLY A 115 -5.24 -3.81 3.92
N GLU A 116 -5.57 -5.07 3.88
CA GLU A 116 -6.90 -5.59 4.21
C GLU A 116 -6.80 -7.03 4.71
N ILE A 117 -7.90 -7.58 5.19
CA ILE A 117 -7.98 -8.99 5.58
C ILE A 117 -7.66 -9.92 4.41
N GLY A 118 -7.21 -11.14 4.72
CA GLY A 118 -6.91 -12.21 3.76
C GLY A 118 -5.46 -12.21 3.26
N GLY A 119 -4.97 -13.43 3.03
CA GLY A 119 -3.56 -13.66 2.71
C GLY A 119 -2.62 -13.28 3.86
N ASP A 120 -1.33 -13.26 3.56
CA ASP A 120 -0.21 -13.05 4.49
C ASP A 120 0.73 -11.91 4.06
N GLY A 121 0.41 -11.23 2.97
CA GLY A 121 1.28 -10.21 2.38
C GLY A 121 1.59 -9.02 3.29
N GLU A 122 0.71 -8.68 4.23
CA GLU A 122 0.94 -7.62 5.21
C GLU A 122 1.84 -8.08 6.35
N GLU A 123 1.78 -9.37 6.74
CA GLU A 123 2.70 -9.98 7.69
C GLU A 123 4.11 -10.11 7.09
N GLU A 124 4.23 -10.51 5.82
CA GLU A 124 5.51 -10.50 5.08
C GLU A 124 6.09 -9.08 4.97
N ALA A 125 5.23 -8.09 4.73
CA ALA A 125 5.62 -6.69 4.71
C ALA A 125 6.13 -6.22 6.09
N ALA A 126 5.46 -6.62 7.17
CA ALA A 126 5.89 -6.30 8.53
C ALA A 126 7.30 -6.84 8.83
N GLU A 127 7.57 -8.09 8.46
CA GLU A 127 8.91 -8.69 8.61
C GLU A 127 9.97 -7.96 7.76
N TYR A 128 9.62 -7.57 6.53
CA TYR A 128 10.51 -6.78 5.68
C TYR A 128 10.79 -5.40 6.29
N ILE A 129 9.77 -4.71 6.79
CA ILE A 129 9.90 -3.41 7.44
C ILE A 129 10.81 -3.53 8.65
N LYS A 130 10.57 -4.50 9.53
CA LYS A 130 11.35 -4.75 10.75
C LYS A 130 12.84 -4.98 10.48
N THR A 131 13.16 -5.66 9.39
CA THR A 131 14.52 -6.17 9.13
C THR A 131 15.30 -5.39 8.08
N ARG A 132 14.64 -4.64 7.20
CA ARG A 132 15.25 -4.06 6.00
C ARG A 132 14.96 -2.58 5.78
N MET A 133 13.88 -2.04 6.31
CA MET A 133 13.54 -0.63 6.08
C MET A 133 14.16 0.28 7.13
N THR A 134 14.61 1.44 6.66
CA THR A 134 15.08 2.55 7.47
C THR A 134 14.07 3.70 7.50
N LYS A 135 13.19 3.75 6.51
CA LYS A 135 12.18 4.80 6.34
C LYS A 135 10.96 4.53 7.20
N PRO A 136 10.37 5.53 7.86
CA PRO A 136 9.18 5.35 8.69
C PRO A 136 7.98 4.93 7.84
N VAL A 137 7.17 4.03 8.41
CA VAL A 137 5.96 3.51 7.79
C VAL A 137 4.76 3.75 8.70
N ALA A 138 3.66 4.23 8.12
CA ALA A 138 2.34 4.20 8.73
C ALA A 138 1.44 3.26 7.93
N ALA A 139 0.49 2.59 8.59
CA ALA A 139 -0.38 1.65 7.93
C ALA A 139 -1.85 1.78 8.32
N PHE A 140 -2.73 1.22 7.50
CA PHE A 140 -4.11 0.95 7.82
C PHE A 140 -4.50 -0.44 7.31
N ILE A 141 -5.25 -1.20 8.12
CA ILE A 141 -5.77 -2.52 7.73
C ILE A 141 -7.29 -2.47 7.71
N SER A 142 -7.86 -2.66 6.53
CA SER A 142 -9.31 -2.73 6.31
C SER A 142 -9.88 -4.09 6.72
N GLY A 143 -11.17 -4.10 7.08
CA GLY A 143 -11.90 -5.34 7.39
C GLY A 143 -11.82 -5.76 8.86
N GLN A 144 -11.53 -4.85 9.80
CA GLN A 144 -11.44 -5.16 11.24
C GLN A 144 -12.72 -5.76 11.82
N THR A 145 -13.89 -5.43 11.27
CA THR A 145 -15.20 -5.96 11.67
C THR A 145 -15.72 -7.07 10.76
N ALA A 146 -14.91 -7.57 9.84
CA ALA A 146 -15.33 -8.56 8.87
C ALA A 146 -15.64 -9.91 9.53
N PRO A 147 -16.77 -10.55 9.24
CA PRO A 147 -17.09 -11.88 9.74
C PRO A 147 -16.17 -12.92 9.07
N LYS A 148 -15.79 -13.94 9.86
CA LYS A 148 -14.97 -15.06 9.37
C LYS A 148 -15.63 -15.80 8.19
N GLY A 149 -14.85 -16.17 7.18
CA GLY A 149 -15.31 -16.95 6.04
C GLY A 149 -16.15 -16.17 5.01
N LYS A 150 -16.39 -14.88 5.22
CA LYS A 150 -17.09 -14.02 4.25
C LYS A 150 -16.10 -13.18 3.46
N ARG A 151 -16.24 -13.20 2.13
CA ARG A 151 -15.47 -12.31 1.25
C ARG A 151 -15.97 -10.86 1.39
N MET A 152 -15.05 -9.93 1.56
CA MET A 152 -15.36 -8.52 1.80
C MET A 152 -14.87 -7.64 0.63
N GLY A 153 -15.67 -7.57 -0.43
CA GLY A 153 -15.34 -6.79 -1.63
C GLY A 153 -14.35 -7.51 -2.53
N HIS A 154 -13.07 -7.32 -2.32
CA HIS A 154 -12.01 -7.93 -3.13
C HIS A 154 -11.98 -9.46 -3.04
N ALA A 155 -11.57 -10.12 -4.13
CA ALA A 155 -11.48 -11.58 -4.18
C ALA A 155 -10.49 -12.15 -3.17
N GLY A 156 -9.42 -11.41 -2.85
CA GLY A 156 -8.42 -11.77 -1.83
C GLY A 156 -8.82 -11.43 -0.39
N ALA A 157 -9.87 -10.64 -0.17
CA ALA A 157 -10.29 -10.16 1.14
C ALA A 157 -11.19 -11.17 1.87
N ILE A 158 -10.62 -12.29 2.28
CA ILE A 158 -11.31 -13.35 3.02
C ILE A 158 -10.42 -13.94 4.12
N ILE A 159 -10.97 -14.08 5.34
CA ILE A 159 -10.32 -14.78 6.45
C ILE A 159 -10.59 -16.28 6.28
N SER A 160 -9.54 -17.07 6.05
CA SER A 160 -9.62 -18.51 5.85
C SER A 160 -8.69 -19.25 6.81
N GLY A 161 -9.17 -20.35 7.41
CA GLY A 161 -8.35 -21.15 8.33
C GLY A 161 -7.80 -20.40 9.55
N GLY A 162 -8.44 -19.30 9.95
CA GLY A 162 -7.98 -18.46 11.07
C GLY A 162 -6.79 -17.55 10.75
N LYS A 163 -6.30 -17.53 9.50
CA LYS A 163 -5.21 -16.69 9.02
C LYS A 163 -5.75 -15.46 8.26
N GLY A 164 -4.93 -14.43 8.14
CA GLY A 164 -5.27 -13.21 7.41
C GLY A 164 -6.30 -12.33 8.12
N THR A 165 -6.35 -12.36 9.44
CA THR A 165 -7.22 -11.48 10.23
C THR A 165 -6.64 -10.08 10.32
N ALA A 166 -7.49 -9.05 10.40
CA ALA A 166 -7.01 -7.68 10.61
C ALA A 166 -6.19 -7.55 11.89
N ALA A 167 -6.64 -8.17 12.99
CA ALA A 167 -5.94 -8.13 14.27
C ALA A 167 -4.52 -8.73 14.19
N GLY A 168 -4.34 -9.87 13.50
CA GLY A 168 -3.02 -10.47 13.32
C GLY A 168 -2.08 -9.58 12.50
N LYS A 169 -2.58 -8.98 11.43
CA LYS A 169 -1.82 -8.05 10.58
C LYS A 169 -1.43 -6.77 11.32
N ILE A 170 -2.36 -6.19 12.07
CA ILE A 170 -2.12 -5.02 12.91
C ILE A 170 -1.02 -5.32 13.93
N ALA A 171 -1.14 -6.43 14.68
CA ALA A 171 -0.14 -6.83 15.66
C ALA A 171 1.26 -7.01 15.05
N ALA A 172 1.36 -7.66 13.88
CA ALA A 172 2.63 -7.84 13.18
C ALA A 172 3.25 -6.50 12.74
N LEU A 173 2.44 -5.57 12.22
CA LEU A 173 2.89 -4.25 11.82
C LEU A 173 3.34 -3.41 13.02
N GLU A 174 2.59 -3.42 14.13
CA GLU A 174 2.96 -2.72 15.36
C GLU A 174 4.26 -3.26 15.97
N GLU A 175 4.45 -4.59 15.95
CA GLU A 175 5.71 -5.23 16.36
C GLU A 175 6.89 -4.80 15.46
N ALA A 176 6.64 -4.52 14.19
CA ALA A 176 7.62 -3.97 13.27
C ALA A 176 7.87 -2.45 13.45
N GLY A 177 7.23 -1.80 14.42
CA GLY A 177 7.38 -0.36 14.69
C GLY A 177 6.51 0.54 13.82
N VAL A 178 5.58 -0.03 13.05
CA VAL A 178 4.66 0.72 12.19
C VAL A 178 3.55 1.35 13.02
N LEU A 179 3.21 2.61 12.74
CA LEU A 179 2.04 3.27 13.32
C LEU A 179 0.78 2.88 12.54
N VAL A 180 -0.09 2.09 13.15
CA VAL A 180 -1.31 1.62 12.49
C VAL A 180 -2.48 2.53 12.83
N ALA A 181 -3.14 3.07 11.79
CA ALA A 181 -4.33 3.89 11.95
C ALA A 181 -5.52 3.03 12.41
N PRO A 182 -6.25 3.44 13.46
CA PRO A 182 -7.43 2.70 13.94
C PRO A 182 -8.60 2.79 12.97
N THR A 183 -8.69 3.88 12.21
CA THR A 183 -9.76 4.16 11.24
C THR A 183 -9.18 4.80 9.97
N PRO A 184 -9.84 4.68 8.81
CA PRO A 184 -9.29 5.18 7.55
C PRO A 184 -9.10 6.70 7.52
N ASP A 185 -9.90 7.46 8.23
CA ASP A 185 -9.79 8.93 8.34
C ASP A 185 -8.55 9.40 9.12
N ARG A 186 -7.86 8.50 9.83
CA ARG A 186 -6.67 8.81 10.62
C ARG A 186 -5.35 8.37 9.97
N ILE A 187 -5.37 7.91 8.72
CA ILE A 187 -4.15 7.46 8.01
C ILE A 187 -3.11 8.59 7.93
N GLY A 188 -3.54 9.78 7.52
CA GLY A 188 -2.63 10.93 7.40
C GLY A 188 -2.04 11.38 8.74
N GLU A 189 -2.83 11.30 9.82
CA GLU A 189 -2.36 11.59 11.18
C GLU A 189 -1.28 10.60 11.64
N MET A 190 -1.48 9.32 11.36
CA MET A 190 -0.48 8.30 11.73
C MET A 190 0.83 8.47 10.96
N LEU A 191 0.77 8.81 9.67
CA LEU A 191 1.99 9.13 8.95
C LEU A 191 2.67 10.38 9.50
N GLU A 192 1.93 11.45 9.76
CA GLU A 192 2.47 12.66 10.35
C GLU A 192 3.18 12.37 11.68
N ALA A 193 2.58 11.55 12.53
CA ALA A 193 3.22 11.09 13.76
C ALA A 193 4.49 10.26 13.50
N ALA A 194 4.50 9.40 12.48
CA ALA A 194 5.66 8.59 12.12
C ALA A 194 6.85 9.45 11.64
N ILE A 195 6.60 10.41 10.74
CA ILE A 195 7.65 11.31 10.24
C ILE A 195 8.15 12.29 11.31
N CYS A 196 7.28 12.73 12.23
CA CYS A 196 7.68 13.53 13.40
C CYS A 196 8.61 12.74 14.31
N ARG A 197 8.28 11.47 14.64
CA ARG A 197 9.15 10.59 15.44
C ARG A 197 10.51 10.36 14.80
N ALA A 198 10.56 10.29 13.48
CA ALA A 198 11.78 10.14 12.70
C ALA A 198 12.57 11.44 12.53
N GLY A 199 12.03 12.60 12.95
CA GLY A 199 12.68 13.92 12.81
C GLY A 199 12.77 14.43 11.38
N ILE A 200 11.90 13.95 10.47
CA ILE A 200 11.92 14.29 9.04
C ILE A 200 10.66 15.03 8.59
N PHE A 201 9.89 15.57 9.52
CA PHE A 201 8.61 16.22 9.21
C PHE A 201 8.75 17.36 8.20
N ASP A 202 9.71 18.26 8.42
CA ASP A 202 9.94 19.41 7.53
C ASP A 202 10.43 18.97 6.15
N ALA A 203 11.21 17.89 6.07
CA ALA A 203 11.66 17.32 4.79
C ALA A 203 10.52 16.66 3.98
N CYS A 204 9.45 16.23 4.64
CA CYS A 204 8.28 15.65 4.00
C CYS A 204 7.19 16.67 3.62
N ARG A 205 7.25 17.90 4.15
CA ARG A 205 6.35 19.00 3.78
C ARG A 205 6.89 19.75 2.58
N GLU A 206 5.99 20.11 1.67
CA GLU A 206 6.31 21.11 0.66
C GLU A 206 6.56 22.48 1.33
N GLU A 207 7.58 23.18 0.91
CA GLU A 207 7.67 24.63 1.12
C GLU A 207 6.48 25.27 0.39
N ILE A 208 5.62 25.96 1.16
CA ILE A 208 4.44 26.68 0.66
C ILE A 208 4.91 27.93 -0.09
#